data_df6c9591ffc7459f6baa4951d0d46071
#
_entry.id   df6c9591ffc7459f6baa4951d0d46071
#
_cell.length_a   1.000
_cell.length_b   1.000
_cell.length_c   1.000
_cell.angle_alpha   90.00
_cell.angle_beta   90.00
_cell.angle_gamma   90.00
#
_symmetry.space_group_name_H-M   'P 1'
#
loop_
_entity.id
_entity.type
_entity.pdbx_description
1 polymer ?
#
loop_
_entity_poly.entity_id
_entity_poly.type
_entity_poly.pdbx_seq_one_letter_code
_entity_poly.pdbx_strand_id
1 'polypeptide(L)'
;MQLVDGVDAIVHLGGISVDAPFDDLVGANITGTYNLYEAARKHGVKRVVFASSNHAIGFHPVTEVLDADSPLRPDSLYGVTKCFGESLSRYYFDRFGIETVCLRIGSSFEVPKNPRMLVTFLSYRDFIELVRCSLLTNRVGHAIVYGASDNPVKWWDNTKAGFLGFRPRDSSEQFAGLFPVTAPTADYDDPAQRFQGGGFVVGEPMERNAS
;
A
#
# COMPACT_ATOMS: atom_id res chain seq x y z
N MET A 1 13.81 1.90 20.93
CA MET A 1 14.74 2.87 20.32
C MET A 1 16.05 2.25 19.84
N GLN A 2 16.56 1.18 20.45
CA GLN A 2 17.81 0.51 20.02
C GLN A 2 17.78 -0.13 18.61
N LEU A 3 16.59 -0.49 18.10
CA LEU A 3 16.43 -1.20 16.82
C LEU A 3 16.85 -0.40 15.56
N VAL A 4 16.94 0.92 15.66
CA VAL A 4 17.27 1.79 14.50
C VAL A 4 18.64 2.47 14.65
N ASP A 5 19.41 2.11 15.66
CA ASP A 5 20.75 2.64 15.86
C ASP A 5 21.73 2.07 14.83
N GLY A 6 22.43 2.96 14.11
CA GLY A 6 23.41 2.56 13.10
C GLY A 6 22.83 1.98 11.80
N VAL A 7 21.52 2.09 11.55
CA VAL A 7 20.92 1.65 10.29
C VAL A 7 20.85 2.78 9.27
N ASP A 8 21.10 2.49 8.00
CA ASP A 8 21.06 3.48 6.90
C ASP A 8 19.64 3.76 6.42
N ALA A 9 18.76 2.74 6.43
CA ALA A 9 17.39 2.83 5.95
C ALA A 9 16.48 1.85 6.69
N ILE A 10 15.18 2.11 6.64
CA ILE A 10 14.16 1.27 7.27
C ILE A 10 13.17 0.78 6.21
N VAL A 11 12.88 -0.52 6.20
CA VAL A 11 11.71 -1.09 5.50
C VAL A 11 10.66 -1.41 6.54
N HIS A 12 9.59 -0.61 6.58
CA HIS A 12 8.53 -0.73 7.54
C HIS A 12 7.35 -1.51 6.98
N LEU A 13 7.33 -2.81 7.24
CA LEU A 13 6.24 -3.73 6.89
C LEU A 13 5.39 -4.10 8.12
N GLY A 14 5.75 -3.58 9.30
CA GLY A 14 5.06 -3.87 10.56
C GLY A 14 3.69 -3.22 10.65
N GLY A 15 2.81 -3.87 11.39
CA GLY A 15 1.45 -3.40 11.63
C GLY A 15 0.39 -4.48 11.39
N ILE A 16 -0.85 -4.16 11.71
CA ILE A 16 -2.02 -4.96 11.37
C ILE A 16 -2.37 -4.65 9.92
N SER A 17 -2.49 -5.68 9.07
CA SER A 17 -2.67 -5.56 7.61
C SER A 17 -4.07 -5.92 7.13
N VAL A 18 -5.01 -6.00 8.03
CA VAL A 18 -6.44 -6.28 7.81
C VAL A 18 -7.27 -5.34 8.66
N ASP A 19 -8.58 -5.29 8.43
CA ASP A 19 -9.47 -4.62 9.37
C ASP A 19 -9.44 -5.31 10.74
N ALA A 20 -9.47 -4.51 11.80
CA ALA A 20 -9.38 -4.96 13.18
C ALA A 20 -10.05 -3.91 14.10
N PRO A 21 -10.29 -4.23 15.38
CA PRO A 21 -10.78 -3.26 16.35
C PRO A 21 -9.92 -1.99 16.35
N PHE A 22 -10.57 -0.83 16.40
CA PHE A 22 -9.91 0.47 16.24
C PHE A 22 -8.72 0.67 17.18
N ASP A 23 -8.87 0.30 18.46
CA ASP A 23 -7.78 0.45 19.45
C ASP A 23 -6.53 -0.37 19.10
N ASP A 24 -6.71 -1.56 18.51
CA ASP A 24 -5.60 -2.41 18.08
C ASP A 24 -4.88 -1.77 16.87
N LEU A 25 -5.66 -1.23 15.93
CA LEU A 25 -5.14 -0.45 14.80
C LEU A 25 -4.40 0.81 15.27
N VAL A 26 -4.92 1.54 16.27
CA VAL A 26 -4.25 2.72 16.85
C VAL A 26 -2.89 2.33 17.42
N GLY A 27 -2.84 1.28 18.22
CA GLY A 27 -1.59 0.83 18.84
C GLY A 27 -0.53 0.45 17.80
N ALA A 28 -0.89 -0.44 16.88
CA ALA A 28 0.04 -1.00 15.91
C ALA A 28 0.36 -0.03 14.76
N ASN A 29 -0.67 0.54 14.12
CA ASN A 29 -0.51 1.27 12.86
C ASN A 29 -0.29 2.77 13.04
N ILE A 30 -0.89 3.39 14.04
CA ILE A 30 -0.76 4.83 14.29
C ILE A 30 0.45 5.10 15.20
N THR A 31 0.38 4.61 16.45
CA THR A 31 1.43 4.84 17.44
C THR A 31 2.74 4.18 17.02
N GLY A 32 2.66 2.95 16.49
CA GLY A 32 3.84 2.23 15.99
C GLY A 32 4.55 2.96 14.87
N THR A 33 3.80 3.46 13.88
CA THR A 33 4.36 4.23 12.75
C THR A 33 4.97 5.56 13.24
N TYR A 34 4.27 6.29 14.13
CA TYR A 34 4.82 7.51 14.74
C TYR A 34 6.14 7.24 15.47
N ASN A 35 6.18 6.21 16.31
CA ASN A 35 7.39 5.85 17.06
C ASN A 35 8.55 5.48 16.15
N LEU A 36 8.30 4.84 15.02
CA LEU A 36 9.31 4.51 14.03
C LEU A 36 9.91 5.77 13.39
N TYR A 37 9.08 6.72 12.95
CA TYR A 37 9.57 7.97 12.36
C TYR A 37 10.31 8.84 13.38
N GLU A 38 9.86 8.89 14.65
CA GLU A 38 10.59 9.58 15.73
C GLU A 38 11.95 8.90 16.03
N ALA A 39 12.00 7.57 16.00
CA ALA A 39 13.25 6.85 16.13
C ALA A 39 14.18 7.13 14.93
N ALA A 40 13.67 7.06 13.70
CA ALA A 40 14.42 7.40 12.49
C ALA A 40 15.01 8.81 12.57
N ARG A 41 14.21 9.80 12.98
CA ARG A 41 14.64 11.19 13.17
C ARG A 41 15.77 11.32 14.20
N LYS A 42 15.61 10.67 15.37
CA LYS A 42 16.57 10.76 16.48
C LYS A 42 17.90 10.08 16.17
N HIS A 43 17.89 9.01 15.38
CA HIS A 43 19.09 8.26 15.01
C HIS A 43 19.65 8.65 13.63
N GLY A 44 19.08 9.67 12.99
CA GLY A 44 19.62 10.22 11.74
C GLY A 44 19.36 9.36 10.49
N VAL A 45 18.44 8.40 10.56
CA VAL A 45 18.03 7.57 9.39
C VAL A 45 17.40 8.48 8.33
N LYS A 46 17.83 8.34 7.09
CA LYS A 46 17.45 9.23 5.99
C LYS A 46 16.45 8.64 5.01
N ARG A 47 16.23 7.33 5.05
CA ARG A 47 15.36 6.62 4.10
C ARG A 47 14.40 5.68 4.82
N VAL A 48 13.11 5.78 4.47
CA VAL A 48 12.07 4.83 4.88
C VAL A 48 11.33 4.31 3.65
N VAL A 49 11.13 3.02 3.57
CA VAL A 49 10.18 2.38 2.66
C VAL A 49 8.98 1.97 3.50
N PHE A 50 7.85 2.64 3.30
CA PHE A 50 6.64 2.47 4.11
C PHE A 50 5.62 1.59 3.37
N ALA A 51 5.23 0.48 3.98
CA ALA A 51 4.13 -0.35 3.48
C ALA A 51 2.79 0.36 3.70
N SER A 52 2.39 1.17 2.74
CA SER A 52 1.03 1.63 2.57
C SER A 52 0.18 0.52 1.95
N SER A 53 -1.01 0.83 1.51
CA SER A 53 -1.96 -0.15 0.97
C SER A 53 -2.84 0.47 -0.10
N ASN A 54 -3.31 -0.35 -1.03
CA ASN A 54 -4.40 0.02 -1.93
C ASN A 54 -5.72 0.33 -1.17
N HIS A 55 -5.83 -0.06 0.10
CA HIS A 55 -6.97 0.30 0.96
C HIS A 55 -6.98 1.78 1.37
N ALA A 56 -5.89 2.53 1.17
CA ALA A 56 -5.86 3.98 1.29
C ALA A 56 -6.69 4.70 0.20
N ILE A 57 -7.00 4.00 -0.92
CA ILE A 57 -7.74 4.55 -2.07
C ILE A 57 -8.91 3.63 -2.49
N GLY A 58 -9.30 2.68 -1.64
CA GLY A 58 -10.19 1.57 -2.00
C GLY A 58 -11.61 1.99 -2.42
N PHE A 59 -12.13 3.15 -2.01
CA PHE A 59 -13.45 3.66 -2.45
C PHE A 59 -13.44 4.34 -3.84
N HIS A 60 -12.34 4.28 -4.58
CA HIS A 60 -12.38 4.66 -5.99
C HIS A 60 -13.03 3.56 -6.84
N PRO A 61 -13.85 3.92 -7.85
CA PRO A 61 -14.44 2.96 -8.77
C PRO A 61 -13.39 2.15 -9.53
N VAL A 62 -13.71 0.90 -9.87
CA VAL A 62 -12.84 0.02 -10.69
C VAL A 62 -12.67 0.53 -12.13
N THR A 63 -13.49 1.47 -12.56
CA THR A 63 -13.42 2.12 -13.87
C THR A 63 -12.42 3.29 -13.93
N GLU A 64 -11.89 3.72 -12.78
CA GLU A 64 -10.90 4.80 -12.70
C GLU A 64 -9.48 4.23 -12.71
N VAL A 65 -8.60 4.86 -13.48
CA VAL A 65 -7.16 4.64 -13.38
C VAL A 65 -6.56 5.70 -12.48
N LEU A 66 -5.94 5.28 -11.39
CA LEU A 66 -5.40 6.17 -10.37
C LEU A 66 -3.89 6.33 -10.51
N ASP A 67 -3.40 7.50 -10.17
CA ASP A 67 -1.97 7.81 -10.07
C ASP A 67 -1.57 8.24 -8.64
N ALA A 68 -0.31 8.65 -8.48
CA ALA A 68 0.23 9.06 -7.18
C ALA A 68 -0.50 10.28 -6.57
N ASP A 69 -1.11 11.14 -7.38
CA ASP A 69 -1.81 12.35 -6.94
C ASP A 69 -3.32 12.14 -6.72
N SER A 70 -3.82 10.96 -7.01
CA SER A 70 -5.22 10.62 -6.79
C SER A 70 -5.57 10.75 -5.30
N PRO A 71 -6.72 11.38 -4.96
CA PRO A 71 -7.07 11.67 -3.58
C PRO A 71 -7.25 10.40 -2.75
N LEU A 72 -6.92 10.49 -1.46
CA LEU A 72 -7.18 9.41 -0.51
C LEU A 72 -8.69 9.19 -0.37
N ARG A 73 -9.13 7.94 -0.50
CA ARG A 73 -10.50 7.47 -0.28
C ARG A 73 -10.45 6.09 0.38
N PRO A 74 -10.07 6.04 1.68
CA PRO A 74 -9.90 4.77 2.39
C PRO A 74 -11.23 4.03 2.53
N ASP A 75 -11.19 2.71 2.39
CA ASP A 75 -12.35 1.82 2.39
C ASP A 75 -12.62 1.13 3.74
N SER A 76 -11.77 1.36 4.72
CA SER A 76 -11.79 0.69 6.02
C SER A 76 -11.03 1.51 7.06
N LEU A 77 -11.20 1.20 8.35
CA LEU A 77 -10.37 1.78 9.42
C LEU A 77 -8.89 1.43 9.23
N TYR A 78 -8.59 0.22 8.75
CA TYR A 78 -7.24 -0.14 8.31
C TYR A 78 -6.72 0.82 7.23
N GLY A 79 -7.50 1.07 6.18
CA GLY A 79 -7.16 2.04 5.12
C GLY A 79 -6.90 3.45 5.68
N VAL A 80 -7.70 3.91 6.65
CA VAL A 80 -7.49 5.20 7.35
C VAL A 80 -6.12 5.23 8.02
N THR A 81 -5.69 4.14 8.67
CA THR A 81 -4.35 4.10 9.30
C THR A 81 -3.22 4.18 8.27
N LYS A 82 -3.42 3.66 7.06
CA LYS A 82 -2.44 3.80 5.97
C LYS A 82 -2.39 5.21 5.42
N CYS A 83 -3.53 5.89 5.31
CA CYS A 83 -3.58 7.34 5.00
C CYS A 83 -2.83 8.17 6.04
N PHE A 84 -2.99 7.86 7.33
CA PHE A 84 -2.22 8.48 8.40
C PHE A 84 -0.71 8.30 8.17
N GLY A 85 -0.26 7.09 7.87
CA GLY A 85 1.16 6.81 7.61
C GLY A 85 1.72 7.58 6.42
N GLU A 86 0.98 7.69 5.32
CA GLU A 86 1.37 8.51 4.16
C GLU A 86 1.48 10.00 4.54
N SER A 87 0.51 10.55 5.28
CA SER A 87 0.53 11.94 5.74
C SER A 87 1.66 12.20 6.74
N LEU A 88 1.87 11.28 7.67
CA LEU A 88 2.95 11.37 8.64
C LEU A 88 4.31 11.34 7.95
N SER A 89 4.52 10.43 7.01
CA SER A 89 5.76 10.33 6.25
C SER A 89 6.06 11.61 5.47
N ARG A 90 5.03 12.24 4.90
CA ARG A 90 5.13 13.54 4.22
C ARG A 90 5.59 14.63 5.17
N TYR A 91 5.01 14.71 6.38
CA TYR A 91 5.43 15.65 7.42
C TYR A 91 6.91 15.46 7.79
N TYR A 92 7.36 14.21 7.98
CA TYR A 92 8.75 13.94 8.33
C TYR A 92 9.73 14.26 7.19
N PHE A 93 9.31 14.09 5.95
CA PHE A 93 10.10 14.54 4.79
C PHE A 93 10.21 16.06 4.75
N ASP A 94 9.10 16.78 4.77
CA ASP A 94 9.08 18.25 4.65
C ASP A 94 9.80 18.94 5.83
N ARG A 95 9.67 18.37 7.04
CA ARG A 95 10.23 18.98 8.26
C ARG A 95 11.66 18.55 8.55
N PHE A 96 12.04 17.33 8.26
CA PHE A 96 13.30 16.73 8.71
C PHE A 96 14.11 16.10 7.58
N GLY A 97 13.62 16.09 6.34
CA GLY A 97 14.31 15.54 5.19
C GLY A 97 14.42 14.01 5.21
N ILE A 98 13.54 13.30 5.92
CA ILE A 98 13.49 11.84 5.91
C ILE A 98 12.75 11.41 4.65
N GLU A 99 13.51 10.97 3.64
CA GLU A 99 12.94 10.52 2.38
C GLU A 99 12.09 9.27 2.59
N THR A 100 10.91 9.22 1.95
CA THR A 100 10.01 8.08 2.08
C THR A 100 9.43 7.66 0.74
N VAL A 101 9.46 6.35 0.47
CA VAL A 101 8.65 5.74 -0.60
C VAL A 101 7.49 5.00 0.07
N CYS A 102 6.26 5.49 -0.14
CA CYS A 102 5.04 4.86 0.31
C CYS A 102 4.57 3.86 -0.76
N LEU A 103 4.56 2.59 -0.44
CA LEU A 103 4.13 1.53 -1.33
C LEU A 103 2.64 1.24 -1.08
N ARG A 104 1.74 1.69 -1.95
CA ARG A 104 0.34 1.26 -1.96
C ARG A 104 0.27 -0.16 -2.50
N ILE A 105 0.55 -1.13 -1.63
CA ILE A 105 0.66 -2.54 -1.98
C ILE A 105 -0.69 -3.08 -2.38
N GLY A 106 -0.74 -3.77 -3.51
CA GLY A 106 -1.88 -4.56 -3.95
C GLY A 106 -1.97 -5.91 -3.22
N SER A 107 -2.28 -6.97 -3.94
CA SER A 107 -2.42 -8.31 -3.38
C SER A 107 -1.14 -9.11 -3.60
N SER A 108 -0.31 -9.23 -2.55
CA SER A 108 0.95 -10.01 -2.63
C SER A 108 0.75 -11.39 -1.99
N PHE A 109 0.39 -12.36 -2.84
CA PHE A 109 0.17 -13.75 -2.49
C PHE A 109 0.81 -14.63 -3.57
N GLU A 110 1.11 -15.88 -3.22
CA GLU A 110 1.63 -16.85 -4.18
C GLU A 110 0.63 -17.09 -5.32
N VAL A 111 -0.66 -17.23 -4.97
CA VAL A 111 -1.76 -17.42 -5.92
C VAL A 111 -2.90 -16.44 -5.59
N PRO A 112 -3.47 -15.75 -6.57
CA PRO A 112 -4.66 -14.93 -6.39
C PRO A 112 -5.83 -15.73 -5.82
N LYS A 113 -6.60 -15.15 -4.89
CA LYS A 113 -7.71 -15.83 -4.19
C LYS A 113 -9.10 -15.46 -4.72
N ASN A 114 -9.19 -14.40 -5.52
CA ASN A 114 -10.43 -13.93 -6.14
C ASN A 114 -10.11 -13.11 -7.42
N PRO A 115 -11.12 -12.81 -8.27
CA PRO A 115 -10.92 -12.09 -9.53
C PRO A 115 -10.25 -10.70 -9.37
N ARG A 116 -10.60 -9.96 -8.31
CA ARG A 116 -9.99 -8.65 -8.03
C ARG A 116 -8.47 -8.77 -7.88
N MET A 117 -7.99 -9.85 -7.28
CA MET A 117 -6.55 -10.05 -7.09
C MET A 117 -5.79 -10.27 -8.39
N LEU A 118 -6.44 -10.59 -9.51
CA LEU A 118 -5.78 -10.60 -10.82
C LEU A 118 -5.36 -9.19 -11.25
N VAL A 119 -6.13 -8.16 -10.88
CA VAL A 119 -5.82 -6.76 -11.19
C VAL A 119 -4.79 -6.19 -10.22
N THR A 120 -4.91 -6.53 -8.94
CA THR A 120 -4.06 -5.99 -7.88
C THR A 120 -2.85 -6.87 -7.55
N PHE A 121 -2.60 -7.92 -8.32
CA PHE A 121 -1.52 -8.89 -8.08
C PHE A 121 -0.15 -8.23 -8.05
N LEU A 122 0.62 -8.57 -7.03
CA LEU A 122 2.03 -8.23 -6.88
C LEU A 122 2.80 -9.50 -6.53
N SER A 123 3.59 -10.01 -7.45
CA SER A 123 4.43 -11.18 -7.17
C SER A 123 5.48 -10.87 -6.09
N TYR A 124 5.94 -11.89 -5.39
CA TYR A 124 7.02 -11.72 -4.41
C TYR A 124 8.31 -11.19 -5.06
N ARG A 125 8.63 -11.63 -6.29
CA ARG A 125 9.79 -11.15 -7.03
C ARG A 125 9.68 -9.66 -7.33
N ASP A 126 8.56 -9.21 -7.86
CA ASP A 126 8.35 -7.80 -8.18
C ASP A 126 8.26 -6.95 -6.91
N PHE A 127 7.72 -7.49 -5.81
CA PHE A 127 7.71 -6.78 -4.52
C PHE A 127 9.13 -6.58 -3.98
N ILE A 128 9.97 -7.61 -4.02
CA ILE A 128 11.38 -7.50 -3.62
C ILE A 128 12.10 -6.46 -4.48
N GLU A 129 11.88 -6.48 -5.80
CA GLU A 129 12.49 -5.51 -6.71
C GLU A 129 11.99 -4.09 -6.47
N LEU A 130 10.69 -3.89 -6.18
CA LEU A 130 10.14 -2.60 -5.81
C LEU A 130 10.77 -2.05 -4.54
N VAL A 131 10.91 -2.87 -3.50
CA VAL A 131 11.61 -2.49 -2.26
C VAL A 131 13.07 -2.16 -2.53
N ARG A 132 13.77 -2.98 -3.33
CA ARG A 132 15.16 -2.73 -3.72
C ARG A 132 15.33 -1.40 -4.44
N CYS A 133 14.49 -1.11 -5.42
CA CYS A 133 14.51 0.17 -6.14
C CYS A 133 14.23 1.35 -5.19
N SER A 134 13.28 1.20 -4.27
CA SER A 134 12.94 2.23 -3.27
C SER A 134 14.08 2.53 -2.30
N LEU A 135 14.88 1.53 -1.97
CA LEU A 135 16.05 1.68 -1.09
C LEU A 135 17.25 2.29 -1.80
N LEU A 136 17.53 1.83 -3.03
CA LEU A 136 18.81 2.10 -3.71
C LEU A 136 18.78 3.31 -4.66
N THR A 137 17.61 3.83 -5.03
CA THR A 137 17.50 5.06 -5.82
C THR A 137 18.07 6.23 -5.04
N ASN A 138 18.97 6.99 -5.66
CA ASN A 138 19.78 8.02 -4.98
C ASN A 138 18.92 9.05 -4.22
N ARG A 139 17.92 9.62 -4.87
CA ARG A 139 16.99 10.60 -4.27
C ARG A 139 15.56 10.21 -4.60
N VAL A 140 14.76 9.99 -3.58
CA VAL A 140 13.34 9.64 -3.75
C VAL A 140 12.39 10.73 -3.26
N GLY A 141 12.87 11.64 -2.39
CA GLY A 141 12.03 12.64 -1.77
C GLY A 141 10.88 11.99 -0.98
N HIS A 142 9.66 12.40 -1.28
CA HIS A 142 8.45 11.72 -0.81
C HIS A 142 7.67 11.23 -2.02
N ALA A 143 7.60 9.93 -2.21
CA ALA A 143 7.00 9.29 -3.37
C ALA A 143 5.90 8.30 -2.99
N ILE A 144 4.82 8.28 -3.77
CA ILE A 144 3.77 7.28 -3.71
C ILE A 144 3.92 6.36 -4.92
N VAL A 145 3.89 5.05 -4.68
CA VAL A 145 4.02 4.03 -5.73
C VAL A 145 3.00 2.94 -5.49
N TYR A 146 2.32 2.50 -6.54
CA TYR A 146 1.44 1.34 -6.46
C TYR A 146 2.24 0.05 -6.63
N GLY A 147 2.12 -0.85 -5.67
CA GLY A 147 2.71 -2.17 -5.72
C GLY A 147 1.82 -3.13 -6.50
N ALA A 148 2.08 -3.27 -7.78
CA ALA A 148 1.46 -4.24 -8.67
C ALA A 148 2.47 -4.77 -9.68
N SER A 149 2.28 -6.03 -10.10
CA SER A 149 2.99 -6.64 -11.23
C SER A 149 2.45 -6.11 -12.57
N ASP A 150 3.01 -6.54 -13.70
CA ASP A 150 2.57 -6.12 -15.04
C ASP A 150 1.30 -6.88 -15.46
N ASN A 151 0.21 -6.64 -14.73
CA ASN A 151 -1.06 -7.30 -14.92
C ASN A 151 -1.77 -6.82 -16.19
N PRO A 152 -2.56 -7.68 -16.88
CA PRO A 152 -3.29 -7.30 -18.12
C PRO A 152 -4.26 -6.14 -17.91
N VAL A 153 -4.96 -6.11 -16.78
CA VAL A 153 -5.84 -5.01 -16.39
C VAL A 153 -5.13 -4.14 -15.36
N LYS A 154 -5.15 -2.83 -15.55
CA LYS A 154 -4.43 -1.89 -14.69
C LYS A 154 -5.39 -0.82 -14.15
N TRP A 155 -5.47 -0.75 -12.83
CA TRP A 155 -6.16 0.32 -12.13
C TRP A 155 -5.21 1.45 -11.69
N TRP A 156 -3.89 1.23 -11.82
CA TRP A 156 -2.89 2.13 -11.26
C TRP A 156 -1.80 2.48 -12.26
N ASP A 157 -1.48 3.75 -12.33
CA ASP A 157 -0.42 4.32 -13.15
C ASP A 157 0.76 4.78 -12.27
N ASN A 158 1.92 4.18 -12.50
CA ASN A 158 3.17 4.49 -11.81
C ASN A 158 4.11 5.39 -12.63
N THR A 159 3.63 6.06 -13.67
CA THR A 159 4.46 6.91 -14.54
C THR A 159 5.21 7.97 -13.72
N LYS A 160 4.54 8.60 -12.73
CA LYS A 160 5.15 9.59 -11.83
C LYS A 160 6.26 9.03 -10.92
N ALA A 161 6.27 7.72 -10.68
CA ALA A 161 7.30 7.02 -9.92
C ALA A 161 8.36 6.34 -10.80
N GLY A 162 8.35 6.59 -12.11
CA GLY A 162 9.28 5.99 -13.08
C GLY A 162 10.75 6.22 -12.78
N PHE A 163 11.09 7.30 -12.06
CA PHE A 163 12.45 7.62 -11.62
C PHE A 163 13.06 6.60 -10.65
N LEU A 164 12.22 5.79 -9.96
CA LEU A 164 12.69 4.69 -9.12
C LEU A 164 13.34 3.57 -9.94
N GLY A 165 13.06 3.50 -11.24
CA GLY A 165 13.58 2.44 -12.12
C GLY A 165 12.91 1.08 -11.92
N PHE A 166 11.85 1.00 -11.10
CA PHE A 166 11.07 -0.23 -10.95
C PHE A 166 10.41 -0.63 -12.27
N ARG A 167 10.61 -1.89 -12.66
CA ARG A 167 10.02 -2.49 -13.86
C ARG A 167 9.51 -3.87 -13.47
N PRO A 168 8.19 -4.04 -13.23
CA PRO A 168 7.62 -5.34 -12.92
C PRO A 168 7.85 -6.32 -14.09
N ARG A 169 8.06 -7.59 -13.76
CA ARG A 169 8.38 -8.65 -14.74
C ARG A 169 7.37 -9.78 -14.72
N ASP A 170 6.62 -9.90 -13.63
CA ASP A 170 5.59 -10.90 -13.47
C ASP A 170 4.22 -10.35 -13.86
N SER A 171 3.29 -11.25 -14.13
CA SER A 171 1.92 -10.91 -14.49
C SER A 171 0.94 -11.91 -13.86
N SER A 172 -0.25 -11.42 -13.56
CA SER A 172 -1.37 -12.29 -13.17
C SER A 172 -1.93 -13.12 -14.33
N GLU A 173 -1.48 -12.89 -15.55
CA GLU A 173 -1.96 -13.61 -16.74
C GLU A 173 -1.83 -15.14 -16.60
N GLN A 174 -0.78 -15.62 -15.94
CA GLN A 174 -0.59 -17.03 -15.64
C GLN A 174 -1.72 -17.64 -14.81
N PHE A 175 -2.52 -16.83 -14.13
CA PHE A 175 -3.66 -17.23 -13.30
C PHE A 175 -5.02 -16.96 -13.96
N ALA A 176 -5.06 -16.53 -15.22
CA ALA A 176 -6.30 -16.14 -15.90
C ALA A 176 -7.36 -17.26 -15.92
N GLY A 177 -6.92 -18.52 -15.93
CA GLY A 177 -7.82 -19.68 -15.91
C GLY A 177 -8.44 -20.00 -14.55
N LEU A 178 -8.03 -19.35 -13.47
CA LEU A 178 -8.57 -19.61 -12.12
C LEU A 178 -9.97 -18.99 -11.91
N PHE A 179 -10.26 -17.89 -12.60
CA PHE A 179 -11.49 -17.15 -12.42
C PHE A 179 -12.08 -16.72 -13.77
N PRO A 180 -13.43 -16.71 -13.92
CA PRO A 180 -14.04 -16.10 -15.08
C PRO A 180 -13.64 -14.64 -15.17
N VAL A 181 -13.17 -14.22 -16.36
CA VAL A 181 -12.86 -12.79 -16.60
C VAL A 181 -14.19 -12.08 -16.84
N THR A 182 -14.76 -11.51 -15.78
CA THR A 182 -15.82 -10.51 -15.92
C THR A 182 -15.14 -9.17 -16.06
N ALA A 183 -15.37 -8.48 -17.19
CA ALA A 183 -14.89 -7.10 -17.34
C ALA A 183 -15.44 -6.25 -16.18
N PRO A 184 -14.61 -5.45 -15.49
CA PRO A 184 -15.11 -4.56 -14.46
C PRO A 184 -16.04 -3.53 -15.10
N THR A 185 -17.32 -3.59 -14.78
CA THR A 185 -18.30 -2.57 -15.21
C THR A 185 -18.73 -1.76 -14.00
N ALA A 186 -18.98 -0.46 -14.19
CA ALA A 186 -19.43 0.43 -13.11
C ALA A 186 -20.85 0.12 -12.61
N ASP A 187 -21.56 -0.76 -13.29
CA ASP A 187 -22.97 -1.10 -13.05
C ASP A 187 -23.16 -2.31 -12.12
N TYR A 188 -22.14 -2.66 -11.33
CA TYR A 188 -22.34 -3.68 -10.33
C TYR A 188 -23.18 -3.16 -9.16
N ASP A 189 -24.29 -3.81 -8.87
CA ASP A 189 -25.10 -3.56 -7.66
C ASP A 189 -24.30 -3.91 -6.39
N ASP A 190 -23.32 -4.80 -6.53
CA ASP A 190 -22.41 -5.20 -5.45
C ASP A 190 -21.27 -4.18 -5.27
N PRO A 191 -21.24 -3.41 -4.16
CA PRO A 191 -20.16 -2.46 -3.89
C PRO A 191 -18.76 -3.10 -3.88
N ALA A 192 -18.65 -4.37 -3.45
CA ALA A 192 -17.37 -5.09 -3.44
C ALA A 192 -16.80 -5.31 -4.85
N GLN A 193 -17.63 -5.29 -5.89
CA GLN A 193 -17.20 -5.38 -7.28
C GLN A 193 -17.05 -4.01 -7.94
N ARG A 194 -17.77 -2.99 -7.44
CA ARG A 194 -17.78 -1.63 -8.00
C ARG A 194 -16.55 -0.82 -7.60
N PHE A 195 -15.99 -1.06 -6.42
CA PHE A 195 -14.88 -0.28 -5.88
C PHE A 195 -13.58 -1.10 -5.82
N GLN A 196 -12.44 -0.40 -5.94
CA GLN A 196 -11.11 -1.01 -5.95
C GLN A 196 -10.74 -1.72 -4.64
N GLY A 197 -11.36 -1.37 -3.52
CA GLY A 197 -11.18 -1.99 -2.21
C GLY A 197 -11.72 -3.42 -2.09
N GLY A 198 -12.68 -3.80 -2.96
CA GLY A 198 -13.27 -5.12 -2.91
C GLY A 198 -14.06 -5.36 -1.63
N GLY A 199 -13.92 -6.52 -1.01
CA GLY A 199 -14.66 -6.89 0.20
C GLY A 199 -14.50 -5.94 1.40
N PHE A 200 -13.44 -5.12 1.43
CA PHE A 200 -13.25 -4.14 2.51
C PHE A 200 -14.29 -3.01 2.49
N VAL A 201 -14.86 -2.67 1.33
CA VAL A 201 -15.87 -1.61 1.23
C VAL A 201 -17.22 -1.98 1.84
N VAL A 202 -17.45 -3.26 2.08
CA VAL A 202 -18.71 -3.80 2.69
C VAL A 202 -18.46 -4.43 4.07
N GLY A 203 -17.21 -4.39 4.56
CA GLY A 203 -16.87 -4.89 5.89
C GLY A 203 -17.47 -4.01 6.98
N GLU A 204 -18.11 -4.62 7.98
CA GLU A 204 -18.53 -3.91 9.18
C GLU A 204 -17.29 -3.60 10.05
N PRO A 205 -17.23 -2.41 10.68
CA PRO A 205 -16.17 -2.10 11.63
C PRO A 205 -16.12 -3.14 12.76
N MET A 206 -14.95 -3.70 13.02
CA MET A 206 -14.79 -4.71 14.08
C MET A 206 -14.83 -4.06 15.46
N GLU A 207 -15.73 -4.53 16.31
CA GLU A 207 -15.75 -4.17 17.73
C GLU A 207 -14.88 -5.14 18.53
N ARG A 208 -14.27 -4.65 19.63
CA ARG A 208 -13.68 -5.56 20.62
C ARG A 208 -14.81 -6.36 21.24
N ASN A 209 -14.67 -7.69 21.25
CA ASN A 209 -15.52 -8.51 22.08
C ASN A 209 -15.40 -8.01 23.53
N ALA A 210 -16.52 -7.62 24.13
CA ALA A 210 -16.55 -7.23 25.53
C ALA A 210 -16.06 -8.42 26.37
N SER A 211 -14.88 -8.27 26.97
CA SER A 211 -14.29 -9.25 27.90
C SER A 211 -14.90 -9.11 29.28
#